data_9059825462402353b761dad8ee4adb10
#
_entry.id   9059825462402353b761dad8ee4adb10
#
_cell.length_a   1.000
_cell.length_b   1.000
_cell.length_c   1.000
_cell.angle_alpha   90.00
_cell.angle_beta   90.00
_cell.angle_gamma   90.00
#
_symmetry.space_group_name_H-M   'P 1'
#
loop_
_entity.id
_entity.type
_entity.pdbx_description
1 polymer ?
#
loop_
_entity_poly.entity_id
_entity_poly.type
_entity_poly.pdbx_seq_one_letter_code
_entity_poly.pdbx_strand_id
1 'polypeptide(L)'
;MSKTNTIFKQENILRYPRLDTVLMVEETIRNAKDYPTKAKLWKSLPKKMMYQTFNTIIDYLEYSGKILIEKDGSIIWIWDPEGVREILSKKHLVIK
;
A
#
# COMPACT_ATOMS: atom_id res chain seq x y z
N MET A 1 -1.21 -14.51 19.22
CA MET A 1 -0.92 -14.13 19.10
C MET A 1 -0.53 -13.57 18.34
N SER A 2 -0.46 -13.30 18.13
CA SER A 2 -0.09 -12.59 17.63
C SER A 2 0.38 -12.63 16.34
N LYS A 3 -0.01 -13.21 15.47
CA LYS A 3 0.37 -13.24 14.21
C LYS A 3 0.01 -12.07 13.47
N THR A 4 -1.00 -11.43 13.80
CA THR A 4 -1.39 -10.22 13.12
C THR A 4 -0.33 -9.17 13.21
N ASN A 5 0.58 -9.33 14.11
CA ASN A 5 1.58 -8.31 14.31
C ASN A 5 2.89 -8.63 13.68
N THR A 6 2.88 -9.50 12.70
CA THR A 6 4.11 -9.87 12.06
C THR A 6 4.83 -8.67 11.48
N ILE A 7 4.08 -7.75 10.87
CA ILE A 7 4.67 -6.57 10.25
C ILE A 7 5.26 -5.64 11.29
N PHE A 8 4.68 -5.65 12.49
CA PHE A 8 5.07 -4.71 13.52
C PHE A 8 5.85 -5.36 14.64
N LYS A 9 6.53 -6.45 14.34
CA LYS A 9 7.38 -7.06 15.34
C LYS A 9 8.45 -6.10 15.81
N GLN A 10 8.89 -6.30 17.03
CA GLN A 10 9.85 -5.41 17.62
C GLN A 10 11.13 -5.30 16.79
N GLU A 11 11.56 -6.39 16.24
CA GLU A 11 12.76 -6.36 15.43
C GLU A 11 12.55 -5.54 14.16
N ASN A 12 11.31 -5.37 13.72
CA ASN A 12 11.00 -4.57 12.55
C ASN A 12 10.94 -3.09 12.87
N ILE A 13 10.72 -2.76 14.13
CA ILE A 13 10.65 -1.36 14.51
C ILE A 13 11.94 -0.63 14.18
N LEU A 14 13.05 -1.30 14.35
CA LEU A 14 14.35 -0.71 14.08
C LEU A 14 14.61 -0.57 12.59
N ARG A 15 13.77 -1.17 11.78
CA ARG A 15 13.95 -1.15 10.33
C ARG A 15 12.76 -0.58 9.61
N TYR A 16 11.95 0.18 10.33
CA TYR A 16 10.79 0.79 9.70
C TYR A 16 11.24 1.71 8.58
N PRO A 17 10.58 1.64 7.46
CA PRO A 17 10.91 2.55 6.36
C PRO A 17 10.58 3.99 6.75
N ARG A 18 11.28 4.91 6.13
CA ARG A 18 10.98 6.31 6.31
C ARG A 18 9.66 6.63 5.65
N LEU A 19 8.99 7.63 6.20
CA LEU A 19 7.70 8.03 5.66
C LEU A 19 7.81 8.47 4.21
N ASP A 20 8.85 9.23 3.88
CA ASP A 20 8.99 9.69 2.50
C ASP A 20 9.19 8.52 1.54
N THR A 21 9.82 7.45 2.02
CA THR A 21 9.98 6.26 1.21
C THR A 21 8.64 5.58 0.97
N VAL A 22 7.82 5.50 2.02
CA VAL A 22 6.50 4.91 1.88
C VAL A 22 5.66 5.71 0.89
N LEU A 23 5.70 7.04 1.01
CA LEU A 23 4.93 7.89 0.11
C LEU A 23 5.39 7.74 -1.33
N MET A 24 6.67 7.57 -1.54
CA MET A 24 7.19 7.37 -2.89
C MET A 24 6.67 6.07 -3.49
N VAL A 25 6.61 5.01 -2.70
CA VAL A 25 6.07 3.75 -3.18
C VAL A 25 4.58 3.89 -3.49
N GLU A 26 3.84 4.56 -2.61
CA GLU A 26 2.43 4.78 -2.85
C GLU A 26 2.19 5.51 -4.17
N GLU A 27 2.96 6.55 -4.38
CA GLU A 27 2.78 7.33 -5.59
C GLU A 27 3.14 6.52 -6.84
N THR A 28 4.16 5.70 -6.73
CA THR A 28 4.53 4.85 -7.86
C THR A 28 3.43 3.87 -8.20
N ILE A 29 2.77 3.31 -7.18
CA ILE A 29 1.66 2.40 -7.43
C ILE A 29 0.50 3.14 -8.08
N ARG A 30 0.15 4.31 -7.54
CA ARG A 30 -0.98 5.07 -8.07
C ARG A 30 -0.77 5.47 -9.52
N ASN A 31 0.46 5.75 -9.90
CA ASN A 31 0.76 6.22 -11.24
C ASN A 31 1.04 5.10 -12.22
N ALA A 32 1.10 3.86 -11.76
CA ALA A 32 1.37 2.74 -12.64
C ALA A 32 0.16 2.50 -13.53
N LYS A 33 0.39 2.41 -14.83
CA LYS A 33 -0.70 2.20 -15.76
C LYS A 33 -1.12 0.75 -15.85
N ASP A 34 -0.15 -0.13 -15.81
CA ASP A 34 -0.44 -1.56 -15.76
C ASP A 34 -0.33 -1.98 -14.32
N TYR A 35 -1.13 -2.90 -13.91
CA TYR A 35 -1.07 -3.36 -12.54
C TYR A 35 0.18 -4.23 -12.35
N PRO A 36 1.26 -3.66 -11.85
CA PRO A 36 2.53 -4.39 -11.81
C PRO A 36 2.55 -5.41 -10.69
N THR A 37 3.37 -6.43 -10.87
CA THR A 37 3.68 -7.34 -9.78
C THR A 37 4.70 -6.66 -8.86
N LYS A 38 4.92 -7.28 -7.69
CA LYS A 38 5.90 -6.74 -6.77
C LYS A 38 7.27 -6.56 -7.43
N ALA A 39 7.70 -7.56 -8.17
CA ALA A 39 9.03 -7.51 -8.78
C ALA A 39 9.13 -6.36 -9.78
N LYS A 40 8.11 -6.21 -10.60
CA LYS A 40 8.13 -5.14 -11.58
C LYS A 40 8.06 -3.78 -10.91
N LEU A 41 7.22 -3.66 -9.91
CA LEU A 41 7.09 -2.40 -9.20
C LEU A 41 8.40 -2.02 -8.53
N TRP A 42 9.03 -2.98 -7.87
CA TRP A 42 10.28 -2.72 -7.19
C TRP A 42 11.35 -2.21 -8.14
N LYS A 43 11.39 -2.82 -9.32
CA LYS A 43 12.39 -2.40 -10.31
C LYS A 43 12.09 -1.04 -10.90
N SER A 44 10.85 -0.61 -10.87
CA SER A 44 10.46 0.65 -11.49
C SER A 44 10.50 1.82 -10.52
N LEU A 45 10.85 1.59 -9.26
CA LEU A 45 10.86 2.66 -8.28
C LEU A 45 11.87 3.74 -8.68
N PRO A 46 11.51 5.01 -8.51
CA PRO A 46 12.46 6.08 -8.82
C PRO A 46 13.67 6.07 -7.92
N LYS A 47 13.54 5.54 -6.72
CA LYS A 47 14.65 5.44 -5.80
C LYS A 47 14.79 4.00 -5.39
N LYS A 48 16.00 3.49 -5.45
CA LYS A 48 16.23 2.09 -5.13
C LYS A 48 16.21 1.85 -3.64
N MET A 49 15.73 0.70 -3.25
CA MET A 49 15.72 0.30 -1.87
C MET A 49 15.89 -1.20 -1.81
N MET A 50 16.24 -1.70 -0.63
CA MET A 50 16.33 -3.13 -0.44
C MET A 50 14.96 -3.76 -0.61
N TYR A 51 14.95 -4.93 -1.20
CA TYR A 51 13.69 -5.61 -1.44
C TYR A 51 12.94 -5.89 -0.14
N GLN A 52 13.68 -6.17 0.91
CA GLN A 52 13.08 -6.44 2.20
C GLN A 52 12.31 -5.24 2.72
N THR A 53 12.88 -4.05 2.57
CA THR A 53 12.22 -2.82 2.95
C THR A 53 10.98 -2.60 2.11
N PHE A 54 11.11 -2.80 0.81
CA PHE A 54 10.00 -2.66 -0.10
C PHE A 54 8.87 -3.61 0.27
N ASN A 55 9.21 -4.84 0.58
CA ASN A 55 8.21 -5.84 0.93
C ASN A 55 7.46 -5.44 2.19
N THR A 56 8.15 -4.87 3.16
CA THR A 56 7.50 -4.39 4.37
C THR A 56 6.51 -3.29 4.05
N ILE A 57 6.86 -2.40 3.13
CA ILE A 57 5.96 -1.32 2.74
C ILE A 57 4.72 -1.91 2.05
N ILE A 58 4.92 -2.86 1.15
CA ILE A 58 3.79 -3.47 0.45
C ILE A 58 2.87 -4.17 1.44
N ASP A 59 3.44 -4.90 2.38
CA ASP A 59 2.63 -5.57 3.40
C ASP A 59 1.82 -4.56 4.21
N TYR A 60 2.43 -3.45 4.55
CA TYR A 60 1.74 -2.42 5.30
C TYR A 60 0.59 -1.83 4.49
N LEU A 61 0.83 -1.55 3.22
CA LEU A 61 -0.21 -0.97 2.38
C LEU A 61 -1.37 -1.92 2.19
N GLU A 62 -1.08 -3.21 2.04
CA GLU A 62 -2.13 -4.20 1.94
C GLU A 62 -2.90 -4.30 3.25
N TYR A 63 -2.19 -4.34 4.34
CA TYR A 63 -2.80 -4.45 5.66
C TYR A 63 -3.70 -3.26 5.94
N SER A 64 -3.29 -2.07 5.52
CA SER A 64 -4.07 -0.87 5.78
C SER A 64 -5.18 -0.63 4.75
N GLY A 65 -5.34 -1.54 3.79
CA GLY A 65 -6.44 -1.44 2.85
C GLY A 65 -6.22 -0.45 1.72
N LYS A 66 -4.99 -0.07 1.47
CA LYS A 66 -4.72 0.88 0.40
C LYS A 66 -4.48 0.20 -0.92
N ILE A 67 -4.04 -1.04 -0.91
CA ILE A 67 -3.83 -1.79 -2.13
C ILE A 67 -4.44 -3.16 -2.00
N LEU A 68 -4.69 -3.77 -3.16
CA LEU A 68 -5.15 -5.13 -3.26
C LEU A 68 -4.15 -5.89 -4.09
N ILE A 69 -3.82 -7.10 -3.67
CA ILE A 69 -2.90 -7.95 -4.42
C ILE A 69 -3.72 -9.10 -4.98
N GLU A 70 -3.77 -9.18 -6.31
CA GLU A 70 -4.54 -10.20 -6.99
C GLU A 70 -3.83 -11.55 -6.94
N LYS A 71 -4.54 -12.59 -7.36
CA LYS A 71 -3.97 -13.92 -7.35
C LYS A 71 -2.74 -14.03 -8.21
N ASP A 72 -2.70 -13.29 -9.31
CA ASP A 72 -1.56 -13.32 -10.20
C ASP A 72 -0.43 -12.42 -9.72
N GLY A 73 -0.59 -11.79 -8.57
CA GLY A 73 0.43 -10.93 -8.00
C GLY A 73 0.33 -9.48 -8.39
N SER A 74 -0.65 -9.13 -9.18
CA SER A 74 -0.83 -7.73 -9.60
C SER A 74 -1.21 -6.86 -8.41
N ILE A 75 -0.62 -5.69 -8.31
CA ILE A 75 -0.88 -4.75 -7.24
C ILE A 75 -1.80 -3.66 -7.76
N ILE A 76 -2.91 -3.46 -7.07
CA ILE A 76 -3.91 -2.49 -7.49
C ILE A 76 -4.11 -1.48 -6.37
N TRP A 77 -4.04 -0.21 -6.72
CA TRP A 77 -4.31 0.85 -5.76
C TRP A 77 -5.81 1.02 -5.62
N ILE A 78 -6.33 0.84 -4.42
CA ILE A 78 -7.78 0.93 -4.19
C ILE A 78 -8.18 2.06 -3.26
N TRP A 79 -7.23 2.69 -2.58
CA TRP A 79 -7.57 3.76 -1.64
C TRP A 79 -7.97 5.02 -2.39
N ASP A 80 -9.16 5.49 -2.15
CA ASP A 80 -9.71 6.65 -2.83
C ASP A 80 -10.46 7.53 -1.83
N PRO A 81 -9.72 8.36 -1.11
CA PRO A 81 -10.38 9.18 -0.09
C PRO A 81 -11.42 10.14 -0.64
N GLU A 82 -11.21 10.64 -1.85
CA GLU A 82 -12.20 11.53 -2.42
C GLU A 82 -13.47 10.79 -2.81
N GLY A 83 -13.32 9.63 -3.41
CA GLY A 83 -14.46 8.82 -3.75
C GLY A 83 -15.22 8.39 -2.52
N VAL A 84 -14.49 8.01 -1.48
CA VAL A 84 -15.13 7.60 -0.24
C VAL A 84 -15.91 8.78 0.36
N ARG A 85 -15.32 9.94 0.35
CA ARG A 85 -15.97 11.13 0.89
C ARG A 85 -17.26 11.43 0.14
N GLU A 86 -17.21 11.28 -1.17
CA GLU A 86 -18.37 11.51 -2.00
C GLU A 86 -19.47 10.52 -1.68
N ILE A 87 -19.11 9.26 -1.52
CA ILE A 87 -20.08 8.22 -1.21
C ILE A 87 -20.71 8.47 0.16
N LEU A 88 -19.90 8.84 1.13
CA LEU A 88 -20.41 9.12 2.46
C LEU A 88 -21.37 10.30 2.46
N SER A 89 -21.05 11.29 1.64
CA SER A 89 -21.93 12.44 1.53
C SER A 89 -23.29 12.04 0.99
N LYS A 90 -23.32 11.23 -0.04
CA LYS A 90 -24.56 10.77 -0.61
C LYS A 90 -25.33 9.89 0.34
N LYS A 91 -24.60 9.01 1.04
CA LYS A 91 -25.24 8.17 2.01
C LYS A 91 -25.88 8.97 3.12
N HIS A 92 -25.22 10.00 3.53
CA HIS A 92 -25.73 10.87 4.56
C HIS A 92 -27.06 11.46 4.13
N LEU A 93 -27.15 11.86 2.88
CA LEU A 93 -28.37 12.42 2.36
C LEU A 93 -29.48 11.38 2.26
N VAL A 94 -29.09 10.18 1.87
CA VAL A 94 -30.06 9.12 1.68
C VAL A 94 -30.65 8.65 3.02
N ILE A 95 -29.83 8.59 4.01
CA ILE A 95 -30.28 8.11 5.30
C ILE A 95 -31.33 9.02 5.90
N LYS A 96 -31.26 10.28 5.58
CA LYS A 96 -32.26 11.17 6.05
C LYS A 96 -33.54 10.98 5.32
#